data_b518e93ecf847b2c4ef0fafe6e180d08
#
_entry.id   b518e93ecf847b2c4ef0fafe6e180d08
#
_cell.length_a   1.000
_cell.length_b   1.000
_cell.length_c   1.000
_cell.angle_alpha   90.00
_cell.angle_beta   90.00
_cell.angle_gamma   90.00
#
_symmetry.space_group_name_H-M   'P 1'
#
loop_
_entity.id
_entity.type
_entity.pdbx_description
1 polymer ?
#
loop_
_entity_poly.entity_id
_entity_poly.type
_entity_poly.pdbx_seq_one_letter_code
_entity_poly.pdbx_strand_id
1 'polypeptide(L)'
;MSVDSKDEEPLSRYASVLRAGLFAGQVHWITGGGSGIGRCVAHELASLGATVILTGRSEQKLRRVAAEISEDGGRAEVVACDIRDEDAVRAAVAEVAGRHGRIRGLVNNAGGQFPAPLAAISKKGFDTVIATNLSGGFLMMREVYLQSMQAHGGAIVNMTADMWNGMPGMGHSGAARAGMANLTKTAAVEWAASGVRVNAVAPGWIASSGMDSYKGPVREMIPKLKRHVPLRRMSTESEISATICFLLSPGAAFITDVTLAIDGGAPLDTPLFPIPDHQRSAPFDGFHRSVLPDVLKE
;
A
#
# COMPACT_ATOMS: atom_id res chain seq x y z
N MET A 1 21.40 -22.58 21.49
CA MET A 1 20.10 -23.24 21.46
C MET A 1 19.57 -23.08 20.05
N SER A 2 19.60 -24.16 19.27
CA SER A 2 19.01 -24.23 17.94
C SER A 2 17.50 -24.18 18.11
N VAL A 3 16.86 -23.17 17.53
CA VAL A 3 15.41 -23.18 17.38
C VAL A 3 15.13 -24.20 16.29
N ASP A 4 14.53 -25.34 16.68
CA ASP A 4 14.02 -26.34 15.76
C ASP A 4 13.10 -25.63 14.75
N SER A 5 13.46 -25.69 13.48
CA SER A 5 12.55 -25.41 12.38
C SER A 5 11.50 -26.53 12.40
N LYS A 6 10.43 -26.33 13.14
CA LYS A 6 9.22 -27.13 12.96
C LYS A 6 8.78 -26.89 11.51
N ASP A 7 8.55 -27.96 10.78
CA ASP A 7 7.85 -27.95 9.50
C ASP A 7 6.47 -27.31 9.73
N GLU A 8 6.37 -25.99 9.61
CA GLU A 8 5.09 -25.29 9.64
C GLU A 8 4.38 -25.65 8.34
N GLU A 9 3.21 -26.31 8.47
CA GLU A 9 2.35 -26.56 7.31
C GLU A 9 2.09 -25.23 6.58
N PRO A 10 2.14 -25.24 5.24
CA PRO A 10 1.91 -24.02 4.49
C PRO A 10 0.53 -23.43 4.83
N LEU A 11 0.49 -22.13 5.10
CA LEU A 11 -0.75 -21.42 5.43
C LEU A 11 -1.79 -21.64 4.33
N SER A 12 -2.97 -22.13 4.67
CA SER A 12 -4.09 -22.29 3.74
C SER A 12 -4.92 -21.03 3.56
N ARG A 13 -4.73 -20.03 4.44
CA ARG A 13 -5.44 -18.75 4.45
C ARG A 13 -4.51 -17.64 4.96
N TYR A 14 -4.91 -16.38 4.75
CA TYR A 14 -4.17 -15.25 5.31
C TYR A 14 -4.15 -15.32 6.84
N ALA A 15 -2.95 -15.29 7.42
CA ALA A 15 -2.71 -15.27 8.86
C ALA A 15 -2.45 -13.82 9.32
N SER A 16 -3.49 -13.08 9.66
CA SER A 16 -3.35 -11.72 10.18
C SER A 16 -2.97 -11.72 11.66
N VAL A 17 -2.18 -10.72 12.08
CA VAL A 17 -1.90 -10.44 13.50
C VAL A 17 -3.07 -9.74 14.20
N LEU A 18 -4.10 -9.34 13.45
CA LEU A 18 -5.30 -8.70 13.96
C LEU A 18 -6.39 -9.76 14.22
N ARG A 19 -7.33 -9.43 15.12
CA ARG A 19 -8.39 -10.38 15.47
C ARG A 19 -9.34 -10.65 14.31
N ALA A 20 -9.76 -11.87 14.15
CA ALA A 20 -10.74 -12.27 13.13
C ALA A 20 -12.05 -11.46 13.30
N GLY A 21 -12.70 -11.13 12.17
CA GLY A 21 -13.94 -10.38 12.13
C GLY A 21 -13.82 -8.89 12.46
N LEU A 22 -12.60 -8.34 12.58
CA LEU A 22 -12.37 -6.94 12.95
C LEU A 22 -13.10 -5.96 12.02
N PHE A 23 -13.22 -6.29 10.73
CA PHE A 23 -13.89 -5.47 9.72
C PHE A 23 -15.19 -6.08 9.20
N ALA A 24 -15.81 -6.98 9.96
CA ALA A 24 -17.07 -7.61 9.57
C ALA A 24 -18.14 -6.55 9.25
N GLY A 25 -18.79 -6.70 8.08
CA GLY A 25 -19.84 -5.80 7.60
C GLY A 25 -19.36 -4.42 7.12
N GLN A 26 -18.05 -4.20 7.01
CA GLN A 26 -17.47 -2.96 6.51
C GLN A 26 -17.07 -3.09 5.05
N VAL A 27 -17.15 -1.99 4.31
CA VAL A 27 -16.66 -1.85 2.94
C VAL A 27 -15.35 -1.06 2.95
N HIS A 28 -14.30 -1.64 2.38
CA HIS A 28 -13.00 -1.02 2.24
C HIS A 28 -12.59 -0.98 0.77
N TRP A 29 -12.12 0.17 0.31
CA TRP A 29 -11.72 0.39 -1.08
C TRP A 29 -10.20 0.41 -1.21
N ILE A 30 -9.64 -0.37 -2.13
CA ILE A 30 -8.20 -0.47 -2.37
C ILE A 30 -7.91 -0.11 -3.83
N THR A 31 -7.21 0.99 -4.06
CA THR A 31 -6.68 1.33 -5.38
C THR A 31 -5.40 0.57 -5.65
N GLY A 32 -5.18 0.12 -6.89
CA GLY A 32 -4.06 -0.75 -7.23
C GLY A 32 -4.17 -2.15 -6.62
N GLY A 33 -5.39 -2.65 -6.37
CA GLY A 33 -5.67 -3.93 -5.70
C GLY A 33 -5.30 -5.19 -6.51
N GLY A 34 -4.81 -5.05 -7.74
CA GLY A 34 -4.53 -6.19 -8.62
C GLY A 34 -3.13 -6.82 -8.47
N SER A 35 -2.24 -6.31 -7.63
CA SER A 35 -0.88 -6.83 -7.43
C SER A 35 -0.21 -6.22 -6.20
N GLY A 36 0.92 -6.80 -5.80
CA GLY A 36 1.82 -6.24 -4.81
C GLY A 36 1.12 -5.97 -3.47
N ILE A 37 1.51 -4.90 -2.82
CA ILE A 37 0.96 -4.48 -1.51
C ILE A 37 -0.57 -4.36 -1.56
N GLY A 38 -1.14 -3.79 -2.62
CA GLY A 38 -2.60 -3.64 -2.74
C GLY A 38 -3.34 -4.97 -2.77
N ARG A 39 -2.80 -6.00 -3.44
CA ARG A 39 -3.34 -7.36 -3.42
C ARG A 39 -3.26 -7.96 -2.00
N CYS A 40 -2.11 -7.82 -1.34
CA CYS A 40 -1.92 -8.32 0.02
C CYS A 40 -2.89 -7.67 1.01
N VAL A 41 -3.04 -6.34 0.99
CA VAL A 41 -4.01 -5.59 1.82
C VAL A 41 -5.44 -6.05 1.57
N ALA A 42 -5.80 -6.31 0.30
CA ALA A 42 -7.13 -6.78 -0.04
C ALA A 42 -7.43 -8.15 0.59
N HIS A 43 -6.47 -9.09 0.50
CA HIS A 43 -6.58 -10.40 1.14
C HIS A 43 -6.67 -10.29 2.67
N GLU A 44 -5.86 -9.47 3.32
CA GLU A 44 -5.91 -9.30 4.76
C GLU A 44 -7.25 -8.71 5.22
N LEU A 45 -7.70 -7.59 4.60
CA LEU A 45 -9.00 -6.99 4.94
C LEU A 45 -10.16 -7.96 4.73
N ALA A 46 -10.14 -8.73 3.64
CA ALA A 46 -11.16 -9.74 3.37
C ALA A 46 -11.14 -10.89 4.40
N SER A 47 -9.96 -11.36 4.81
CA SER A 47 -9.80 -12.38 5.86
C SER A 47 -10.30 -11.90 7.22
N LEU A 48 -10.27 -10.59 7.45
CA LEU A 48 -10.79 -9.93 8.65
C LEU A 48 -12.30 -9.58 8.54
N GLY A 49 -12.97 -10.02 7.46
CA GLY A 49 -14.43 -9.96 7.29
C GLY A 49 -14.95 -8.76 6.50
N ALA A 50 -14.08 -7.93 5.93
CA ALA A 50 -14.48 -6.83 5.06
C ALA A 50 -15.03 -7.32 3.71
N THR A 51 -15.90 -6.51 3.10
CA THR A 51 -16.09 -6.51 1.65
C THR A 51 -15.09 -5.54 1.04
N VAL A 52 -14.21 -6.02 0.15
CA VAL A 52 -13.17 -5.18 -0.45
C VAL A 52 -13.52 -4.78 -1.88
N ILE A 53 -13.38 -3.50 -2.20
CA ILE A 53 -13.54 -2.96 -3.54
C ILE A 53 -12.16 -2.82 -4.16
N LEU A 54 -11.92 -3.52 -5.25
CA LEU A 54 -10.64 -3.56 -5.95
C LEU A 54 -10.68 -2.64 -7.16
N THR A 55 -9.82 -1.63 -7.19
CA THR A 55 -9.73 -0.70 -8.32
C THR A 55 -8.34 -0.67 -8.94
N GLY A 56 -8.32 -0.52 -10.26
CA GLY A 56 -7.12 -0.41 -11.09
C GLY A 56 -7.46 -0.47 -12.58
N ARG A 57 -6.46 -0.27 -13.43
CA ARG A 57 -6.64 -0.21 -14.89
C ARG A 57 -6.80 -1.58 -15.56
N SER A 58 -6.22 -2.63 -14.96
CA SER A 58 -6.28 -3.99 -15.52
C SER A 58 -7.37 -4.80 -14.83
N GLU A 59 -8.55 -4.81 -15.44
CA GLU A 59 -9.67 -5.59 -14.93
C GLU A 59 -9.33 -7.08 -14.77
N GLN A 60 -8.56 -7.65 -15.69
CA GLN A 60 -8.10 -9.04 -15.60
C GLN A 60 -7.34 -9.34 -14.30
N LYS A 61 -6.40 -8.43 -13.91
CA LYS A 61 -5.66 -8.59 -12.64
C LYS A 61 -6.58 -8.48 -11.42
N LEU A 62 -7.53 -7.54 -11.45
CA LEU A 62 -8.49 -7.34 -10.37
C LEU A 62 -9.41 -8.55 -10.22
N ARG A 63 -9.94 -9.09 -11.33
CA ARG A 63 -10.79 -10.30 -11.32
C ARG A 63 -10.05 -11.52 -10.79
N ARG A 64 -8.76 -11.67 -11.13
CA ARG A 64 -7.94 -12.74 -10.55
C ARG A 64 -7.86 -12.62 -9.03
N VAL A 65 -7.55 -11.43 -8.51
CA VAL A 65 -7.46 -11.21 -7.05
C VAL A 65 -8.82 -11.40 -6.37
N ALA A 66 -9.91 -10.97 -7.01
CA ALA A 66 -11.26 -11.20 -6.48
C ALA A 66 -11.59 -12.70 -6.41
N ALA A 67 -11.19 -13.49 -7.41
CA ALA A 67 -11.34 -14.95 -7.40
C ALA A 67 -10.52 -15.59 -6.28
N GLU A 68 -9.26 -15.20 -6.11
CA GLU A 68 -8.39 -15.67 -5.01
C GLU A 68 -9.03 -15.40 -3.64
N ILE A 69 -9.57 -14.20 -3.43
CA ILE A 69 -10.25 -13.84 -2.17
C ILE A 69 -11.52 -14.66 -1.96
N SER A 70 -12.28 -14.92 -3.03
CA SER A 70 -13.48 -15.76 -2.97
C SER A 70 -13.15 -17.22 -2.64
N GLU A 71 -12.07 -17.78 -3.22
CA GLU A 71 -11.55 -19.11 -2.88
C GLU A 71 -11.17 -19.21 -1.39
N ASP A 72 -10.63 -18.14 -0.82
CA ASP A 72 -10.26 -18.06 0.60
C ASP A 72 -11.49 -17.80 1.51
N GLY A 73 -12.70 -17.69 0.94
CA GLY A 73 -13.96 -17.45 1.67
C GLY A 73 -14.24 -15.99 2.02
N GLY A 74 -13.48 -15.04 1.45
CA GLY A 74 -13.68 -13.60 1.58
C GLY A 74 -14.64 -13.03 0.54
N ARG A 75 -14.82 -11.70 0.55
CA ARG A 75 -15.68 -10.96 -0.38
C ARG A 75 -14.92 -9.84 -1.06
N ALA A 76 -14.91 -9.85 -2.38
CA ALA A 76 -14.29 -8.80 -3.19
C ALA A 76 -15.16 -8.43 -4.40
N GLU A 77 -15.20 -7.17 -4.72
CA GLU A 77 -15.85 -6.62 -5.91
C GLU A 77 -14.83 -5.87 -6.76
N VAL A 78 -15.01 -5.89 -8.07
CA VAL A 78 -14.11 -5.25 -9.03
C VAL A 78 -14.79 -4.02 -9.62
N VAL A 79 -14.12 -2.87 -9.49
CA VAL A 79 -14.50 -1.61 -10.14
C VAL A 79 -13.29 -1.12 -10.95
N ALA A 80 -13.24 -1.48 -12.22
CA ALA A 80 -12.15 -1.06 -13.10
C ALA A 80 -12.24 0.44 -13.36
N CYS A 81 -11.21 1.19 -12.95
CA CYS A 81 -11.16 2.64 -13.08
C CYS A 81 -9.72 3.12 -13.20
N ASP A 82 -9.48 4.09 -14.07
CA ASP A 82 -8.24 4.87 -14.07
C ASP A 82 -8.40 6.04 -13.10
N ILE A 83 -7.70 5.99 -11.98
CA ILE A 83 -7.79 7.04 -10.94
C ILE A 83 -7.35 8.43 -11.40
N ARG A 84 -6.75 8.55 -12.60
CA ARG A 84 -6.36 9.85 -13.20
C ARG A 84 -7.51 10.54 -13.93
N ASP A 85 -8.58 9.81 -14.16
CA ASP A 85 -9.81 10.30 -14.81
C ASP A 85 -10.84 10.68 -13.74
N GLU A 86 -11.08 11.97 -13.58
CA GLU A 86 -11.94 12.52 -12.54
C GLU A 86 -13.40 12.06 -12.68
N ASP A 87 -13.93 12.03 -13.92
CA ASP A 87 -15.32 11.63 -14.15
C ASP A 87 -15.50 10.12 -13.92
N ALA A 88 -14.51 9.30 -14.32
CA ALA A 88 -14.51 7.88 -14.04
C ALA A 88 -14.45 7.60 -12.53
N VAL A 89 -13.62 8.33 -11.77
CA VAL A 89 -13.54 8.22 -10.31
C VAL A 89 -14.86 8.61 -9.66
N ARG A 90 -15.45 9.75 -10.06
CA ARG A 90 -16.74 10.22 -9.53
C ARG A 90 -17.85 9.18 -9.76
N ALA A 91 -17.95 8.65 -10.97
CA ALA A 91 -18.95 7.64 -11.31
C ALA A 91 -18.76 6.34 -10.54
N ALA A 92 -17.51 5.86 -10.44
CA ALA A 92 -17.16 4.66 -9.69
C ALA A 92 -17.51 4.78 -8.20
N VAL A 93 -17.21 5.93 -7.58
CA VAL A 93 -17.56 6.16 -6.17
C VAL A 93 -19.06 6.24 -5.97
N ALA A 94 -19.80 6.91 -6.89
CA ALA A 94 -21.25 6.98 -6.83
C ALA A 94 -21.89 5.58 -6.91
N GLU A 95 -21.41 4.73 -7.79
CA GLU A 95 -21.86 3.34 -7.94
C GLU A 95 -21.70 2.54 -6.65
N VAL A 96 -20.49 2.57 -6.06
CA VAL A 96 -20.16 1.81 -4.85
C VAL A 96 -20.91 2.37 -3.63
N ALA A 97 -20.97 3.69 -3.47
CA ALA A 97 -21.71 4.34 -2.39
C ALA A 97 -23.21 4.05 -2.50
N GLY A 98 -23.79 4.07 -3.71
CA GLY A 98 -25.18 3.72 -3.94
C GLY A 98 -25.51 2.26 -3.60
N ARG A 99 -24.58 1.33 -3.86
CA ARG A 99 -24.76 -0.11 -3.61
C ARG A 99 -24.59 -0.48 -2.14
N HIS A 100 -23.61 0.11 -1.47
CA HIS A 100 -23.23 -0.25 -0.11
C HIS A 100 -23.61 0.78 0.96
N GLY A 101 -24.05 1.95 0.56
CA GLY A 101 -24.43 3.07 1.44
C GLY A 101 -23.22 3.72 2.14
N ARG A 102 -22.22 2.94 2.56
CA ARG A 102 -21.09 3.45 3.37
C ARG A 102 -19.76 2.81 2.98
N ILE A 103 -18.81 3.63 2.59
CA ILE A 103 -17.41 3.24 2.42
C ILE A 103 -16.67 3.58 3.71
N ARG A 104 -16.19 2.56 4.44
CA ARG A 104 -15.59 2.73 5.78
C ARG A 104 -14.10 3.02 5.71
N GLY A 105 -13.39 2.47 4.74
CA GLY A 105 -11.95 2.65 4.56
C GLY A 105 -11.56 2.86 3.11
N LEU A 106 -10.54 3.68 2.89
CA LEU A 106 -9.89 3.86 1.59
C LEU A 106 -8.39 3.65 1.74
N VAL A 107 -7.82 2.81 0.89
CA VAL A 107 -6.38 2.62 0.74
C VAL A 107 -5.95 3.16 -0.63
N ASN A 108 -5.34 4.33 -0.65
CA ASN A 108 -4.75 4.94 -1.83
C ASN A 108 -3.37 4.33 -2.09
N ASN A 109 -3.38 3.12 -2.68
CA ASN A 109 -2.16 2.37 -2.95
C ASN A 109 -1.73 2.44 -4.43
N ALA A 110 -2.65 2.70 -5.37
CA ALA A 110 -2.29 2.79 -6.78
C ALA A 110 -1.15 3.79 -7.01
N GLY A 111 -0.13 3.33 -7.71
CA GLY A 111 1.05 4.13 -7.99
C GLY A 111 1.93 3.49 -9.05
N GLY A 112 2.95 4.21 -9.46
CA GLY A 112 3.96 3.75 -10.40
C GLY A 112 5.11 4.74 -10.48
N GLN A 113 6.27 4.23 -10.88
CA GLN A 113 7.49 5.01 -11.02
C GLN A 113 8.44 4.30 -11.97
N PHE A 114 9.44 5.00 -12.43
CA PHE A 114 10.55 4.44 -13.21
C PHE A 114 11.87 5.12 -12.81
N PRO A 115 12.99 4.40 -12.82
CA PRO A 115 14.28 4.99 -12.48
C PRO A 115 14.81 5.84 -13.64
N ALA A 116 15.19 7.09 -13.35
CA ALA A 116 15.92 7.97 -14.26
C ALA A 116 16.65 9.07 -13.48
N PRO A 117 17.84 9.50 -13.89
CA PRO A 117 18.47 10.71 -13.39
C PRO A 117 17.53 11.91 -13.55
N LEU A 118 17.52 12.83 -12.60
CA LEU A 118 16.56 13.95 -12.60
C LEU A 118 16.57 14.74 -13.92
N ALA A 119 17.74 15.02 -14.49
CA ALA A 119 17.89 15.73 -15.75
C ALA A 119 17.37 14.94 -16.98
N ALA A 120 17.21 13.62 -16.87
CA ALA A 120 16.72 12.76 -17.96
C ALA A 120 15.21 12.50 -17.87
N ILE A 121 14.53 12.96 -16.81
CA ILE A 121 13.08 12.82 -16.69
C ILE A 121 12.40 13.82 -17.65
N SER A 122 11.69 13.29 -18.65
CA SER A 122 10.90 14.14 -19.54
C SER A 122 9.70 14.74 -18.79
N LYS A 123 9.20 15.90 -19.28
CA LYS A 123 7.96 16.50 -18.74
C LYS A 123 6.81 15.51 -18.73
N LYS A 124 6.60 14.74 -19.82
CA LYS A 124 5.56 13.71 -19.90
C LYS A 124 5.74 12.62 -18.86
N GLY A 125 6.97 12.16 -18.62
CA GLY A 125 7.29 11.17 -17.60
C GLY A 125 7.00 11.69 -16.19
N PHE A 126 7.42 12.93 -15.91
CA PHE A 126 7.15 13.61 -14.65
C PHE A 126 5.64 13.73 -14.42
N ASP A 127 4.90 14.31 -15.36
CA ASP A 127 3.45 14.51 -15.27
C ASP A 127 2.69 13.18 -15.06
N THR A 128 3.13 12.10 -15.73
CA THR A 128 2.49 10.78 -15.60
C THR A 128 2.60 10.24 -14.18
N VAL A 129 3.74 10.41 -13.53
CA VAL A 129 3.96 9.94 -12.15
C VAL A 129 3.21 10.82 -11.17
N ILE A 130 3.22 12.14 -11.34
CA ILE A 130 2.40 13.06 -10.54
C ILE A 130 0.91 12.74 -10.68
N ALA A 131 0.41 12.56 -11.90
CA ALA A 131 -0.99 12.25 -12.16
C ALA A 131 -1.43 10.96 -11.45
N THR A 132 -0.56 9.94 -11.39
CA THR A 132 -0.92 8.66 -10.75
C THR A 132 -0.72 8.70 -9.24
N ASN A 133 0.47 9.15 -8.76
CA ASN A 133 0.87 9.01 -7.36
C ASN A 133 0.37 10.15 -6.46
N LEU A 134 -0.11 11.25 -7.03
CA LEU A 134 -0.60 12.42 -6.29
C LEU A 134 -2.03 12.76 -6.71
N SER A 135 -2.24 13.21 -7.96
CA SER A 135 -3.56 13.70 -8.40
C SER A 135 -4.64 12.62 -8.32
N GLY A 136 -4.34 11.40 -8.78
CA GLY A 136 -5.30 10.29 -8.71
C GLY A 136 -5.66 9.89 -7.28
N GLY A 137 -4.67 9.88 -6.37
CA GLY A 137 -4.93 9.68 -4.94
C GLY A 137 -5.80 10.78 -4.34
N PHE A 138 -5.55 12.04 -4.73
CA PHE A 138 -6.39 13.18 -4.32
C PHE A 138 -7.83 13.02 -4.83
N LEU A 139 -8.03 12.67 -6.11
CA LEU A 139 -9.37 12.47 -6.67
C LEU A 139 -10.13 11.37 -5.92
N MET A 140 -9.49 10.24 -5.65
CA MET A 140 -10.09 9.16 -4.89
C MET A 140 -10.47 9.58 -3.47
N MET A 141 -9.55 10.24 -2.72
CA MET A 141 -9.87 10.70 -1.34
C MET A 141 -11.04 11.67 -1.36
N ARG A 142 -11.05 12.65 -2.30
CA ARG A 142 -12.06 13.69 -2.38
C ARG A 142 -13.44 13.10 -2.67
N GLU A 143 -13.55 12.24 -3.69
CA GLU A 143 -14.84 11.66 -4.06
C GLU A 143 -15.38 10.70 -2.99
N VAL A 144 -14.52 9.85 -2.38
CA VAL A 144 -14.94 8.99 -1.27
C VAL A 144 -15.37 9.81 -0.04
N TYR A 145 -14.68 10.93 0.22
CA TYR A 145 -15.10 11.85 1.28
C TYR A 145 -16.47 12.44 0.98
N LEU A 146 -16.65 13.10 -0.15
CA LEU A 146 -17.87 13.82 -0.50
C LEU A 146 -19.10 12.91 -0.58
N GLN A 147 -18.95 11.71 -1.14
CA GLN A 147 -20.08 10.83 -1.44
C GLN A 147 -20.36 9.79 -0.34
N SER A 148 -19.49 9.68 0.68
CA SER A 148 -19.69 8.70 1.75
C SER A 148 -19.16 9.18 3.11
N MET A 149 -17.86 9.48 3.24
CA MET A 149 -17.25 9.66 4.57
C MET A 149 -17.65 10.98 5.24
N GLN A 150 -18.04 12.00 4.50
CA GLN A 150 -18.51 13.27 5.07
C GLN A 150 -19.72 13.06 6.00
N ALA A 151 -20.62 12.16 5.61
CA ALA A 151 -21.83 11.86 6.40
C ALA A 151 -21.60 10.76 7.45
N HIS A 152 -20.65 9.86 7.25
CA HIS A 152 -20.55 8.61 8.00
C HIS A 152 -19.23 8.38 8.74
N GLY A 153 -18.26 9.30 8.59
CA GLY A 153 -16.90 9.09 9.05
C GLY A 153 -16.20 7.96 8.33
N GLY A 154 -14.91 7.77 8.62
CA GLY A 154 -14.11 6.74 7.97
C GLY A 154 -12.63 6.83 8.29
N ALA A 155 -11.83 6.03 7.57
CA ALA A 155 -10.38 6.10 7.67
C ALA A 155 -9.75 5.98 6.26
N ILE A 156 -8.77 6.82 5.99
CA ILE A 156 -8.01 6.84 4.75
C ILE A 156 -6.54 6.55 5.06
N VAL A 157 -5.93 5.66 4.30
CA VAL A 157 -4.50 5.40 4.35
C VAL A 157 -3.90 5.64 2.97
N ASN A 158 -2.99 6.61 2.89
CA ASN A 158 -2.29 6.97 1.67
C ASN A 158 -0.93 6.28 1.59
N MET A 159 -0.60 5.73 0.42
CA MET A 159 0.72 5.18 0.15
C MET A 159 1.68 6.31 -0.22
N THR A 160 2.72 6.48 0.57
CA THR A 160 3.89 7.30 0.25
C THR A 160 5.11 6.42 -0.03
N ALA A 161 6.30 6.86 0.27
CA ALA A 161 7.53 6.10 0.22
C ALA A 161 8.55 6.75 1.16
N ASP A 162 9.66 6.09 1.39
CA ASP A 162 10.83 6.73 1.98
C ASP A 162 11.33 7.85 1.03
N MET A 163 11.00 9.10 1.35
CA MET A 163 11.36 10.28 0.56
C MET A 163 12.03 11.37 1.39
N TRP A 164 12.33 11.11 2.66
CA TRP A 164 12.79 12.12 3.63
C TRP A 164 14.11 12.77 3.24
N ASN A 165 15.02 11.98 2.68
CA ASN A 165 16.34 12.42 2.22
C ASN A 165 16.38 12.66 0.69
N GLY A 166 15.21 12.87 0.07
CA GLY A 166 15.04 12.90 -1.38
C GLY A 166 14.96 11.48 -1.96
N MET A 167 14.71 11.39 -3.27
CA MET A 167 14.69 10.12 -4.01
C MET A 167 15.58 10.20 -5.24
N PRO A 168 16.91 10.11 -5.11
CA PRO A 168 17.83 10.09 -6.24
C PRO A 168 17.45 8.97 -7.22
N GLY A 169 17.41 9.30 -8.53
CA GLY A 169 16.95 8.39 -9.57
C GLY A 169 15.43 8.23 -9.69
N MET A 170 14.64 8.85 -8.81
CA MET A 170 13.16 8.81 -8.83
C MET A 170 12.54 10.14 -8.38
N GLY A 171 13.11 11.29 -8.78
CA GLY A 171 12.71 12.62 -8.30
C GLY A 171 11.23 12.96 -8.52
N HIS A 172 10.62 12.49 -9.61
CA HIS A 172 9.18 12.63 -9.85
C HIS A 172 8.32 11.89 -8.80
N SER A 173 8.76 10.67 -8.40
CA SER A 173 8.07 9.92 -7.35
C SER A 173 8.25 10.59 -6.00
N GLY A 174 9.47 11.04 -5.65
CA GLY A 174 9.73 11.78 -4.42
C GLY A 174 8.85 13.01 -4.27
N ALA A 175 8.74 13.81 -5.34
CA ALA A 175 7.87 14.99 -5.36
C ALA A 175 6.39 14.62 -5.14
N ALA A 176 5.88 13.60 -5.84
CA ALA A 176 4.49 13.13 -5.68
C ALA A 176 4.22 12.61 -4.26
N ARG A 177 5.14 11.82 -3.70
CA ARG A 177 5.00 11.23 -2.36
C ARG A 177 5.09 12.25 -1.24
N ALA A 178 5.96 13.25 -1.37
CA ALA A 178 6.01 14.39 -0.45
C ALA A 178 4.71 15.23 -0.52
N GLY A 179 4.19 15.47 -1.72
CA GLY A 179 2.87 16.09 -1.92
C GLY A 179 1.74 15.32 -1.25
N MET A 180 1.72 13.98 -1.39
CA MET A 180 0.71 13.13 -0.75
C MET A 180 0.83 13.14 0.78
N ALA A 181 2.04 13.19 1.34
CA ALA A 181 2.24 13.32 2.78
C ALA A 181 1.69 14.67 3.30
N ASN A 182 1.86 15.76 2.54
CA ASN A 182 1.28 17.06 2.89
C ASN A 182 -0.25 17.06 2.76
N LEU A 183 -0.81 16.48 1.68
CA LEU A 183 -2.27 16.34 1.53
C LEU A 183 -2.89 15.49 2.64
N THR A 184 -2.19 14.47 3.13
CA THR A 184 -2.62 13.67 4.28
C THR A 184 -2.86 14.53 5.50
N LYS A 185 -1.93 15.42 5.83
CA LYS A 185 -2.05 16.36 6.97
C LYS A 185 -3.20 17.35 6.78
N THR A 186 -3.31 17.93 5.59
CA THR A 186 -4.39 18.86 5.25
C THR A 186 -5.76 18.20 5.41
N ALA A 187 -5.95 17.04 4.80
CA ALA A 187 -7.22 16.30 4.87
C ALA A 187 -7.53 15.82 6.30
N ALA A 188 -6.52 15.44 7.08
CA ALA A 188 -6.70 15.04 8.47
C ALA A 188 -7.31 16.17 9.32
N VAL A 189 -6.90 17.40 9.09
CA VAL A 189 -7.44 18.57 9.79
C VAL A 189 -8.83 18.95 9.27
N GLU A 190 -8.97 19.10 7.95
CA GLU A 190 -10.21 19.57 7.34
C GLU A 190 -11.40 18.61 7.51
N TRP A 191 -11.14 17.29 7.54
CA TRP A 191 -12.17 16.26 7.61
C TRP A 191 -12.37 15.68 9.01
N ALA A 192 -11.65 16.17 10.01
CA ALA A 192 -11.76 15.69 11.39
C ALA A 192 -13.18 15.86 11.95
N ALA A 193 -13.85 17.01 11.66
CA ALA A 193 -15.22 17.27 12.09
C ALA A 193 -16.25 16.26 11.53
N SER A 194 -15.93 15.60 10.42
CA SER A 194 -16.73 14.52 9.84
C SER A 194 -16.40 13.15 10.43
N GLY A 195 -15.49 13.06 11.41
CA GLY A 195 -15.04 11.79 11.98
C GLY A 195 -14.16 10.97 11.03
N VAL A 196 -13.46 11.64 10.11
CA VAL A 196 -12.54 10.99 9.15
C VAL A 196 -11.11 11.13 9.63
N ARG A 197 -10.40 10.01 9.74
CA ARG A 197 -8.96 9.97 10.00
C ARG A 197 -8.21 9.76 8.69
N VAL A 198 -7.15 10.51 8.48
CA VAL A 198 -6.32 10.39 7.27
C VAL A 198 -4.87 10.22 7.70
N ASN A 199 -4.29 9.08 7.33
CA ASN A 199 -2.91 8.75 7.62
C ASN A 199 -2.18 8.31 6.35
N ALA A 200 -0.88 8.18 6.42
CA ALA A 200 -0.05 7.63 5.36
C ALA A 200 0.92 6.58 5.90
N VAL A 201 1.36 5.70 5.04
CA VAL A 201 2.49 4.80 5.27
C VAL A 201 3.60 5.11 4.27
N ALA A 202 4.84 5.02 4.73
CA ALA A 202 6.05 5.21 3.93
C ALA A 202 6.87 3.92 3.91
N PRO A 203 6.57 2.99 2.98
CA PRO A 203 7.36 1.78 2.82
C PRO A 203 8.77 2.07 2.31
N GLY A 204 9.75 1.32 2.83
CA GLY A 204 11.09 1.24 2.27
C GLY A 204 11.20 0.23 1.12
N TRP A 205 12.15 -0.70 1.20
CA TRP A 205 12.37 -1.74 0.19
C TRP A 205 11.52 -2.98 0.50
N ILE A 206 10.51 -3.21 -0.36
CA ILE A 206 9.52 -4.29 -0.16
C ILE A 206 9.71 -5.35 -1.22
N ALA A 207 9.87 -6.61 -0.81
CA ALA A 207 9.93 -7.77 -1.70
C ALA A 207 8.54 -8.01 -2.33
N SER A 208 8.26 -7.30 -3.41
CA SER A 208 6.98 -7.40 -4.12
C SER A 208 7.20 -7.57 -5.62
N SER A 209 6.19 -8.09 -6.32
CA SER A 209 6.23 -8.32 -7.78
C SER A 209 6.55 -7.06 -8.61
N GLY A 210 6.40 -5.87 -8.03
CA GLY A 210 6.81 -4.62 -8.67
C GLY A 210 8.31 -4.54 -8.97
N MET A 211 9.16 -5.24 -8.19
CA MET A 211 10.60 -5.27 -8.40
C MET A 211 11.01 -5.94 -9.71
N ASP A 212 10.25 -6.90 -10.21
CA ASP A 212 10.53 -7.59 -11.47
C ASP A 212 10.34 -6.69 -12.71
N SER A 213 9.69 -5.56 -12.55
CA SER A 213 9.52 -4.57 -13.62
C SER A 213 10.78 -3.78 -13.96
N TYR A 214 11.74 -3.71 -13.03
CA TYR A 214 13.01 -3.01 -13.24
C TYR A 214 13.95 -3.78 -14.16
N LYS A 215 14.75 -3.06 -14.92
CA LYS A 215 15.68 -3.61 -15.93
C LYS A 215 17.08 -3.01 -15.75
N GLY A 216 18.08 -3.67 -16.37
CA GLY A 216 19.46 -3.19 -16.41
C GLY A 216 20.09 -3.01 -15.03
N PRO A 217 20.97 -2.02 -14.84
CA PRO A 217 21.74 -1.86 -13.61
C PRO A 217 20.90 -1.75 -12.34
N VAL A 218 19.67 -1.20 -12.43
CA VAL A 218 18.77 -1.10 -11.28
C VAL A 218 18.34 -2.49 -10.82
N ARG A 219 18.02 -3.40 -11.75
CA ARG A 219 17.66 -4.79 -11.40
C ARG A 219 18.80 -5.49 -10.67
N GLU A 220 20.06 -5.28 -11.10
CA GLU A 220 21.23 -5.87 -10.48
C GLU A 220 21.54 -5.33 -9.07
N MET A 221 21.05 -4.13 -8.76
CA MET A 221 21.17 -3.52 -7.44
C MET A 221 20.17 -4.08 -6.43
N ILE A 222 18.98 -4.52 -6.88
CA ILE A 222 17.86 -4.90 -5.99
C ILE A 222 18.30 -5.92 -4.91
N PRO A 223 18.98 -7.04 -5.20
CA PRO A 223 19.39 -7.99 -4.16
C PRO A 223 20.36 -7.40 -3.12
N LYS A 224 21.05 -6.30 -3.47
CA LYS A 224 22.04 -5.64 -2.61
C LYS A 224 21.40 -4.61 -1.67
N LEU A 225 20.17 -4.15 -1.94
CA LEU A 225 19.51 -3.09 -1.19
C LEU A 225 19.36 -3.43 0.30
N LYS A 226 19.17 -4.70 0.64
CA LYS A 226 19.09 -5.18 2.03
C LYS A 226 20.32 -4.82 2.88
N ARG A 227 21.48 -4.56 2.25
CA ARG A 227 22.72 -4.17 2.96
C ARG A 227 22.63 -2.75 3.55
N HIS A 228 21.74 -1.92 3.00
CA HIS A 228 21.47 -0.55 3.44
C HIS A 228 20.25 -0.44 4.37
N VAL A 229 19.73 -1.57 4.83
CA VAL A 229 18.64 -1.63 5.79
C VAL A 229 19.18 -2.12 7.13
N PRO A 230 19.03 -1.40 8.23
CA PRO A 230 19.46 -1.87 9.56
C PRO A 230 18.94 -3.25 9.93
N LEU A 231 17.72 -3.60 9.54
CA LEU A 231 17.15 -4.94 9.75
C LEU A 231 17.71 -6.01 8.80
N ARG A 232 18.64 -5.67 7.89
CA ARG A 232 19.38 -6.57 6.97
C ARG A 232 18.52 -7.43 6.07
N ARG A 233 17.28 -7.05 5.84
CA ARG A 233 16.36 -7.70 4.92
C ARG A 233 15.44 -6.68 4.24
N MET A 234 14.76 -7.10 3.20
CA MET A 234 13.60 -6.40 2.68
C MET A 234 12.37 -6.73 3.52
N SER A 235 11.40 -5.84 3.54
CA SER A 235 10.09 -6.10 4.12
C SER A 235 9.25 -7.02 3.22
N THR A 236 8.31 -7.74 3.81
CA THR A 236 7.26 -8.46 3.10
C THR A 236 6.08 -7.54 2.79
N GLU A 237 5.20 -7.96 1.88
CA GLU A 237 3.92 -7.26 1.64
C GLU A 237 3.02 -7.29 2.88
N SER A 238 3.09 -8.37 3.67
CA SER A 238 2.30 -8.56 4.90
C SER A 238 2.66 -7.55 6.00
N GLU A 239 3.92 -7.18 6.14
CA GLU A 239 4.36 -6.18 7.14
C GLU A 239 3.79 -4.80 6.83
N ILE A 240 3.64 -4.45 5.56
CA ILE A 240 2.98 -3.21 5.13
C ILE A 240 1.47 -3.32 5.32
N SER A 241 0.89 -4.46 4.95
CA SER A 241 -0.54 -4.71 5.03
C SER A 241 -1.05 -4.65 6.47
N ALA A 242 -0.39 -5.32 7.41
CA ALA A 242 -0.74 -5.31 8.82
C ALA A 242 -0.80 -3.89 9.40
N THR A 243 0.17 -3.04 9.02
CA THR A 243 0.19 -1.63 9.44
C THR A 243 -0.97 -0.83 8.83
N ILE A 244 -1.27 -1.03 7.55
CA ILE A 244 -2.43 -0.38 6.89
C ILE A 244 -3.72 -0.82 7.58
N CYS A 245 -3.91 -2.11 7.82
CA CYS A 245 -5.10 -2.64 8.50
C CYS A 245 -5.21 -2.09 9.94
N PHE A 246 -4.09 -1.96 10.67
CA PHE A 246 -4.09 -1.30 11.98
C PHE A 246 -4.57 0.16 11.88
N LEU A 247 -4.03 0.95 10.94
CA LEU A 247 -4.43 2.36 10.76
C LEU A 247 -5.90 2.52 10.35
N LEU A 248 -6.49 1.55 9.65
CA LEU A 248 -7.92 1.53 9.33
C LEU A 248 -8.78 1.11 10.52
N SER A 249 -8.23 0.41 11.49
CA SER A 249 -8.96 -0.20 12.62
C SER A 249 -9.35 0.81 13.71
N PRO A 250 -10.26 0.44 14.60
CA PRO A 250 -10.56 1.21 15.83
C PRO A 250 -9.36 1.37 16.77
N GLY A 251 -8.35 0.50 16.70
CA GLY A 251 -7.12 0.63 17.48
C GLY A 251 -6.34 1.92 17.16
N ALA A 252 -6.54 2.48 15.96
CA ALA A 252 -5.96 3.77 15.54
C ALA A 252 -6.94 4.95 15.70
N ALA A 253 -7.96 4.86 16.56
CA ALA A 253 -9.01 5.88 16.67
C ALA A 253 -8.50 7.28 17.02
N PHE A 254 -7.34 7.39 17.68
CA PHE A 254 -6.72 8.68 18.04
C PHE A 254 -5.45 8.99 17.22
N ILE A 255 -5.30 8.30 16.06
CA ILE A 255 -4.17 8.50 15.14
C ILE A 255 -4.69 9.08 13.84
N THR A 256 -4.29 10.32 13.53
CA THR A 256 -4.54 11.01 12.27
C THR A 256 -3.33 11.88 11.93
N ASP A 257 -3.12 12.26 10.66
CA ASP A 257 -2.02 13.05 10.08
C ASP A 257 -0.63 12.38 10.05
N VAL A 258 -0.48 11.18 10.62
CA VAL A 258 0.81 10.51 10.66
C VAL A 258 1.21 9.97 9.29
N THR A 259 2.51 10.09 8.96
CA THR A 259 3.14 9.27 7.92
C THR A 259 4.05 8.26 8.62
N LEU A 260 3.61 7.01 8.72
CA LEU A 260 4.32 5.97 9.44
C LEU A 260 5.35 5.30 8.54
N ALA A 261 6.63 5.42 8.88
CA ALA A 261 7.72 4.75 8.19
C ALA A 261 7.69 3.23 8.46
N ILE A 262 7.78 2.43 7.38
CA ILE A 262 7.86 0.97 7.43
C ILE A 262 9.03 0.56 6.52
N ASP A 263 10.25 0.88 6.94
CA ASP A 263 11.44 0.90 6.10
C ASP A 263 12.63 0.15 6.69
N GLY A 264 12.45 -0.44 7.88
CA GLY A 264 13.52 -1.16 8.58
C GLY A 264 14.67 -0.25 9.01
N GLY A 265 14.44 1.07 9.05
CA GLY A 265 15.46 2.07 9.39
C GLY A 265 16.37 2.46 8.22
N ALA A 266 16.03 2.12 6.98
CA ALA A 266 16.88 2.38 5.81
C ALA A 266 17.37 3.83 5.68
N PRO A 267 16.55 4.88 5.94
CA PRO A 267 17.00 6.28 5.86
C PRO A 267 18.10 6.66 6.87
N LEU A 268 18.33 5.83 7.88
CA LEU A 268 19.32 6.06 8.94
C LEU A 268 20.68 5.40 8.63
N ASP A 269 20.80 4.69 7.51
CA ASP A 269 22.07 4.11 7.08
C ASP A 269 23.11 5.22 6.84
N THR A 270 24.25 5.08 7.48
CA THR A 270 25.35 6.05 7.38
C THR A 270 26.70 5.34 7.39
N PRO A 271 27.67 5.77 6.55
CA PRO A 271 29.03 5.24 6.56
C PRO A 271 29.76 5.41 7.90
N LEU A 272 29.34 6.38 8.74
CA LEU A 272 29.97 6.62 10.04
C LEU A 272 29.67 5.54 11.08
N PHE A 273 28.55 4.85 10.93
CA PHE A 273 28.11 3.76 11.80
C PHE A 273 27.74 2.56 10.94
N PRO A 274 28.74 1.78 10.50
CA PRO A 274 28.48 0.63 9.65
C PRO A 274 27.60 -0.38 10.38
N ILE A 275 26.54 -0.79 9.72
CA ILE A 275 25.58 -1.75 10.25
C ILE A 275 26.22 -3.14 10.27
N PRO A 276 26.32 -3.84 11.41
CA PRO A 276 26.82 -5.21 11.45
C PRO A 276 25.95 -6.16 10.64
N ASP A 277 26.55 -7.16 10.00
CA ASP A 277 25.78 -8.23 9.37
C ASP A 277 25.11 -9.10 10.42
N HIS A 278 23.81 -9.38 10.22
CA HIS A 278 23.04 -10.25 11.09
C HIS A 278 21.84 -10.86 10.35
N GLN A 279 21.26 -11.91 10.93
CA GLN A 279 20.06 -12.60 10.46
C GLN A 279 18.99 -12.70 11.57
N ARG A 280 18.97 -11.74 12.52
CA ARG A 280 18.11 -11.81 13.70
C ARG A 280 16.73 -11.18 13.49
N SER A 281 16.52 -10.47 12.38
CA SER A 281 15.24 -9.86 12.05
C SER A 281 14.38 -10.86 11.27
N ALA A 282 13.49 -11.56 11.97
CA ALA A 282 12.52 -12.46 11.33
C ALA A 282 11.44 -11.64 10.61
N PRO A 283 11.08 -11.97 9.36
CA PRO A 283 9.96 -11.34 8.68
C PRO A 283 8.63 -11.85 9.23
N PHE A 284 7.59 -11.01 9.17
CA PHE A 284 6.21 -11.47 9.25
C PHE A 284 5.70 -11.70 7.82
N ASP A 285 5.33 -12.92 7.49
CA ASP A 285 4.70 -13.26 6.21
C ASP A 285 3.41 -14.05 6.43
N GLY A 286 2.32 -13.33 6.67
CA GLY A 286 0.98 -13.89 6.84
C GLY A 286 0.24 -14.11 5.52
N PHE A 287 0.83 -13.74 4.37
CA PHE A 287 0.17 -13.83 3.08
C PHE A 287 0.47 -15.17 2.39
N HIS A 288 -0.38 -16.16 2.59
CA HIS A 288 -0.27 -17.53 2.02
C HIS A 288 -0.15 -17.58 0.49
N ARG A 289 -0.49 -16.51 -0.22
CA ARG A 289 -0.33 -16.37 -1.68
C ARG A 289 0.81 -15.42 -2.05
N SER A 290 1.74 -15.15 -1.11
CA SER A 290 2.93 -14.33 -1.38
C SER A 290 3.81 -15.02 -2.43
N VAL A 291 4.46 -14.21 -3.27
CA VAL A 291 5.38 -14.71 -4.30
C VAL A 291 6.66 -13.91 -4.19
N LEU A 292 7.76 -14.60 -3.90
CA LEU A 292 9.07 -13.97 -3.93
C LEU A 292 9.36 -13.46 -5.36
N PRO A 293 9.71 -12.17 -5.54
CA PRO A 293 10.09 -11.63 -6.84
C PRO A 293 11.23 -12.41 -7.50
N ASP A 294 11.16 -12.58 -8.83
CA ASP A 294 12.18 -13.35 -9.56
C ASP A 294 13.58 -12.77 -9.42
N VAL A 295 13.69 -11.44 -9.26
CA VAL A 295 14.97 -10.75 -9.03
C VAL A 295 15.62 -11.11 -7.69
N LEU A 296 14.88 -11.68 -6.75
CA LEU A 296 15.34 -12.11 -5.42
C LEU A 296 15.50 -13.64 -5.30
N LYS A 297 15.12 -14.40 -6.32
CA LYS A 297 15.39 -15.84 -6.40
C LYS A 297 16.85 -16.02 -6.81
N GLU A 298 17.62 -16.71 -5.98
CA GLU A 298 19.02 -17.08 -6.28
C GLU A 298 19.10 -18.18 -7.33
#